data_9c11678cae36b4af089c08948b4e8a93
#
_entry.id   9c11678cae36b4af089c08948b4e8a93
#
_cell.length_a   1.000
_cell.length_b   1.000
_cell.length_c   1.000
_cell.angle_alpha   90.00
_cell.angle_beta   90.00
_cell.angle_gamma   90.00
#
_symmetry.space_group_name_H-M   'P 1'
#
loop_
_entity.id
_entity.type
_entity.pdbx_description
1 polymer ?
#
loop_
_entity_poly.entity_id
_entity_poly.type
_entity_poly.pdbx_seq_one_letter_code
_entity_poly.pdbx_strand_id
1 'polypeptide(L)'
;MLNLKKITIYLGFSLSFASLLSLPRPHDPDELGSVQILKSALAMDSQYLLYLVEDFEGERPWSFYRVDSFLADTQFAAKITKSEAFQEESKLLKESGYPNLQNQTSFLLQSYVENPRLDHWEIRPKDPILLPLGIPIQGILWVYSEGHHINLSMGLSQKKSKDLYFDLGTLNFVGWRRLEFKINLPRENTRLIQSMSFPISFASFRLKSLASQNKGEFHLYFDNLSFVIDKRTFSYPGAEVNDTWGNKR
;
A
#
# COMPACT_ATOMS: atom_id res chain seq x y z
N MET A 1 56.25 43.57 46.00
CA MET A 1 55.16 42.60 46.25
C MET A 1 54.26 42.59 45.05
N LEU A 2 54.50 41.65 44.10
CA LEU A 2 53.67 41.50 42.91
C LEU A 2 52.74 40.31 43.10
N ASN A 3 51.43 40.61 43.07
CA ASN A 3 50.40 39.57 43.11
C ASN A 3 50.21 38.99 41.70
N LEU A 4 50.61 37.74 41.52
CA LEU A 4 50.30 36.97 40.33
C LEU A 4 48.86 36.47 40.41
N LYS A 5 47.96 37.05 39.66
CA LYS A 5 46.62 36.49 39.44
C LYS A 5 46.74 35.28 38.52
N LYS A 6 46.34 34.13 39.04
CA LYS A 6 46.20 32.90 38.24
C LYS A 6 45.06 33.07 37.24
N ILE A 7 45.36 33.08 35.95
CA ILE A 7 44.36 33.00 34.88
C ILE A 7 44.13 31.52 34.66
N THR A 8 42.95 31.05 35.07
CA THR A 8 42.47 29.70 34.73
C THR A 8 41.78 29.77 33.37
N ILE A 9 42.47 29.24 32.34
CA ILE A 9 41.89 29.10 31.03
C ILE A 9 41.00 27.86 31.07
N TYR A 10 39.68 28.06 31.06
CA TYR A 10 38.72 27.00 30.74
C TYR A 10 38.74 26.72 29.25
N LEU A 11 39.46 25.67 28.86
CA LEU A 11 39.28 25.05 27.55
C LEU A 11 37.92 24.34 27.55
N GLY A 12 36.93 25.02 27.06
CA GLY A 12 35.62 24.41 26.73
C GLY A 12 35.79 23.42 25.60
N PHE A 13 35.89 22.16 25.93
CA PHE A 13 35.67 21.09 24.95
C PHE A 13 34.20 21.12 24.56
N SER A 14 33.87 21.86 23.52
CA SER A 14 32.63 21.65 22.82
C SER A 14 32.73 20.31 22.09
N LEU A 15 32.24 19.26 22.76
CA LEU A 15 31.88 18.04 22.06
C LEU A 15 30.72 18.41 21.14
N SER A 16 31.05 18.78 19.92
CA SER A 16 30.13 18.69 18.81
C SER A 16 29.76 17.22 18.72
N PHE A 17 28.59 16.89 19.26
CA PHE A 17 27.87 15.70 18.83
C PHE A 17 27.59 15.90 17.35
N ALA A 18 28.61 15.62 16.55
CA ALA A 18 28.42 15.36 15.15
C ALA A 18 27.31 14.31 15.08
N SER A 19 26.20 14.73 14.53
CA SER A 19 25.12 13.89 14.02
C SER A 19 25.67 12.49 13.83
N LEU A 20 25.21 11.57 14.66
CA LEU A 20 25.22 10.16 14.33
C LEU A 20 24.55 10.11 12.97
N LEU A 21 25.39 10.11 11.96
CA LEU A 21 25.04 9.75 10.61
C LEU A 21 24.15 8.53 10.76
N SER A 22 22.88 8.69 10.46
CA SER A 22 21.99 7.55 10.29
C SER A 22 22.70 6.69 9.26
N LEU A 23 23.31 5.61 9.75
CA LEU A 23 23.78 4.57 8.85
C LEU A 23 22.64 4.28 7.90
N PRO A 24 22.83 4.28 6.58
CA PRO A 24 21.79 3.93 5.65
C PRO A 24 21.23 2.62 6.15
N ARG A 25 19.93 2.63 6.48
CA ARG A 25 19.25 1.42 6.92
C ARG A 25 19.43 0.40 5.82
N PRO A 26 19.92 -0.82 6.11
CA PRO A 26 20.00 -1.83 5.10
C PRO A 26 18.60 -2.04 4.54
N HIS A 27 18.41 -1.74 3.25
CA HIS A 27 17.20 -1.90 2.46
C HIS A 27 16.09 -0.85 2.69
N ASP A 28 16.36 0.42 2.46
CA ASP A 28 15.31 1.27 1.93
C ASP A 28 15.06 0.78 0.49
N PRO A 29 13.85 0.27 0.18
CA PRO A 29 13.55 -0.19 -1.16
C PRO A 29 13.75 0.96 -2.14
N ASP A 30 14.32 0.67 -3.29
CA ASP A 30 14.37 1.65 -4.39
C ASP A 30 12.96 1.84 -4.96
N GLU A 31 12.16 2.64 -4.27
CA GLU A 31 10.77 2.90 -4.62
C GLU A 31 10.65 3.57 -5.98
N LEU A 32 11.58 4.47 -6.30
CA LEU A 32 11.58 5.17 -7.60
C LEU A 32 11.91 4.20 -8.73
N GLY A 33 12.91 3.33 -8.55
CA GLY A 33 13.23 2.28 -9.51
C GLY A 33 12.05 1.32 -9.72
N SER A 34 11.36 0.94 -8.65
CA SER A 34 10.14 0.13 -8.74
C SER A 34 9.04 0.79 -9.57
N VAL A 35 8.79 2.09 -9.39
CA VAL A 35 7.80 2.83 -10.20
C VAL A 35 8.22 2.90 -11.67
N GLN A 36 9.52 3.10 -11.95
CA GLN A 36 10.04 3.11 -13.34
C GLN A 36 9.90 1.74 -14.02
N ILE A 37 10.14 0.65 -13.29
CA ILE A 37 9.91 -0.72 -13.78
C ILE A 37 8.43 -0.92 -14.10
N LEU A 38 7.53 -0.53 -13.20
CA LEU A 38 6.09 -0.61 -13.42
C LEU A 38 5.67 0.19 -14.67
N LYS A 39 6.14 1.43 -14.79
CA LYS A 39 5.87 2.28 -15.96
C LYS A 39 6.34 1.62 -17.26
N SER A 40 7.53 1.05 -17.26
CA SER A 40 8.08 0.33 -18.42
C SER A 40 7.24 -0.90 -18.76
N ALA A 41 6.83 -1.70 -17.78
CA ALA A 41 5.99 -2.88 -18.00
C ALA A 41 4.62 -2.52 -18.61
N LEU A 42 3.98 -1.46 -18.12
CA LEU A 42 2.71 -0.98 -18.65
C LEU A 42 2.84 -0.41 -20.07
N ALA A 43 3.97 0.21 -20.37
CA ALA A 43 4.24 0.73 -21.73
C ALA A 43 4.56 -0.38 -22.75
N MET A 44 5.19 -1.47 -22.29
CA MET A 44 5.57 -2.59 -23.16
C MET A 44 4.40 -3.51 -23.50
N ASP A 45 3.41 -3.63 -22.63
CA ASP A 45 2.29 -4.54 -22.81
C ASP A 45 0.96 -3.87 -22.45
N SER A 46 0.18 -3.53 -23.46
CA SER A 46 -1.16 -2.93 -23.32
C SER A 46 -2.20 -3.86 -22.66
N GLN A 47 -1.86 -5.13 -22.44
CA GLN A 47 -2.72 -6.07 -21.74
C GLN A 47 -2.66 -5.91 -20.21
N TYR A 48 -1.69 -5.16 -19.70
CA TYR A 48 -1.67 -4.77 -18.30
C TYR A 48 -2.45 -3.48 -18.07
N LEU A 49 -3.25 -3.48 -17.02
CA LEU A 49 -4.01 -2.32 -16.57
C LEU A 49 -3.55 -1.96 -15.16
N LEU A 50 -3.13 -0.72 -14.95
CA LEU A 50 -2.99 -0.17 -13.61
C LEU A 50 -4.36 0.37 -13.17
N TYR A 51 -4.92 -0.24 -12.12
CA TYR A 51 -6.24 0.07 -11.60
C TYR A 51 -6.13 0.64 -10.19
N LEU A 52 -6.57 1.89 -10.01
CA LEU A 52 -6.69 2.53 -8.71
C LEU A 52 -7.96 2.02 -8.03
N VAL A 53 -7.80 1.32 -6.92
CA VAL A 53 -8.89 0.76 -6.13
C VAL A 53 -9.46 1.81 -5.17
N GLU A 54 -8.56 2.56 -4.52
CA GLU A 54 -8.90 3.57 -3.54
C GLU A 54 -7.81 4.63 -3.47
N ASP A 55 -8.20 5.89 -3.54
CA ASP A 55 -7.33 7.06 -3.42
C ASP A 55 -7.32 7.67 -2.01
N PHE A 56 -8.24 7.21 -1.14
CA PHE A 56 -8.42 7.68 0.23
C PHE A 56 -8.69 9.20 0.35
N GLU A 57 -9.32 9.79 -0.65
CA GLU A 57 -9.74 11.21 -0.62
C GLU A 57 -11.06 11.46 0.13
N GLY A 58 -11.57 10.45 0.85
CA GLY A 58 -12.71 10.60 1.76
C GLY A 58 -14.08 10.31 1.14
N GLU A 59 -14.16 9.89 -0.12
CA GLU A 59 -15.44 9.63 -0.78
C GLU A 59 -16.10 8.32 -0.32
N ARG A 60 -15.31 7.36 0.12
CA ARG A 60 -15.79 6.03 0.51
C ARG A 60 -15.85 5.86 2.01
N PRO A 61 -16.98 5.36 2.56
CA PRO A 61 -17.07 5.02 3.97
C PRO A 61 -16.33 3.70 4.27
N TRP A 62 -15.55 3.71 5.32
CA TRP A 62 -14.83 2.55 5.83
C TRP A 62 -15.38 2.13 7.19
N SER A 63 -15.29 0.84 7.49
CA SER A 63 -15.64 0.26 8.78
C SER A 63 -14.42 -0.38 9.39
N PHE A 64 -14.25 -0.19 10.67
CA PHE A 64 -13.15 -0.73 11.43
C PHE A 64 -13.65 -1.67 12.52
N TYR A 65 -13.04 -2.83 12.60
CA TYR A 65 -13.38 -3.85 13.57
C TYR A 65 -12.13 -4.27 14.32
N ARG A 66 -12.16 -4.17 15.63
CA ARG A 66 -11.25 -4.92 16.49
C ARG A 66 -11.94 -6.23 16.81
N VAL A 67 -11.26 -7.36 16.64
CA VAL A 67 -11.91 -8.68 16.72
C VAL A 67 -12.41 -9.01 18.14
N ASP A 68 -11.86 -8.38 19.18
CA ASP A 68 -12.25 -8.65 20.58
C ASP A 68 -12.89 -7.49 21.33
N SER A 69 -13.41 -6.48 20.67
CA SER A 69 -14.08 -5.30 21.19
C SER A 69 -13.30 -3.98 21.20
N PHE A 70 -14.04 -2.93 21.04
CA PHE A 70 -13.79 -1.48 21.11
C PHE A 70 -13.42 -0.80 19.80
N LEU A 71 -14.15 0.30 19.61
CA LEU A 71 -14.11 1.22 18.51
C LEU A 71 -12.71 1.84 18.39
N ALA A 72 -12.07 1.56 17.30
CA ALA A 72 -10.99 2.39 16.87
C ALA A 72 -11.55 3.47 15.96
N ASP A 73 -10.92 4.60 15.95
CA ASP A 73 -11.32 5.72 15.15
C ASP A 73 -10.62 5.66 13.79
N THR A 74 -11.40 5.91 12.75
CA THR A 74 -10.88 6.05 11.39
C THR A 74 -11.25 7.43 10.88
N GLN A 75 -10.26 8.17 10.42
CA GLN A 75 -10.43 9.53 9.94
C GLN A 75 -9.66 9.70 8.63
N PHE A 76 -10.06 10.71 7.86
CA PHE A 76 -9.25 11.20 6.76
C PHE A 76 -8.40 12.37 7.25
N ALA A 77 -7.12 12.33 6.97
CA ALA A 77 -6.18 13.31 7.45
C ALA A 77 -5.28 13.83 6.32
N ALA A 78 -4.92 15.09 6.37
CA ALA A 78 -4.04 15.72 5.41
C ALA A 78 -2.56 15.36 5.65
N LYS A 79 -2.24 14.06 5.70
CA LYS A 79 -0.86 13.58 5.76
C LYS A 79 -0.47 12.94 4.44
N ILE A 80 0.24 13.69 3.63
CA ILE A 80 0.57 13.34 2.26
C ILE A 80 2.05 13.02 2.16
N THR A 81 2.40 11.98 1.40
CA THR A 81 3.80 11.75 1.03
C THR A 81 4.26 12.77 -0.01
N LYS A 82 5.50 13.23 0.13
CA LYS A 82 6.17 14.12 -0.82
C LYS A 82 7.33 13.41 -1.54
N SER A 83 7.41 12.09 -1.45
CA SER A 83 8.49 11.35 -2.09
C SER A 83 8.39 11.48 -3.62
N GLU A 84 9.54 11.48 -4.28
CA GLU A 84 9.60 11.52 -5.76
C GLU A 84 8.90 10.30 -6.37
N ALA A 85 9.06 9.13 -5.76
CA ALA A 85 8.40 7.91 -6.19
C ALA A 85 6.87 8.01 -6.15
N PHE A 86 6.31 8.64 -5.11
CA PHE A 86 4.87 8.87 -5.01
C PHE A 86 4.38 9.83 -6.11
N GLN A 87 5.14 10.89 -6.39
CA GLN A 87 4.79 11.84 -7.44
C GLN A 87 4.80 11.18 -8.83
N GLU A 88 5.81 10.37 -9.13
CA GLU A 88 5.88 9.63 -10.40
C GLU A 88 4.78 8.58 -10.51
N GLU A 89 4.44 7.86 -9.43
CA GLU A 89 3.32 6.93 -9.43
C GLU A 89 1.98 7.65 -9.61
N SER A 90 1.79 8.77 -8.94
CA SER A 90 0.58 9.61 -9.09
C SER A 90 0.42 10.11 -10.54
N LYS A 91 1.53 10.47 -11.19
CA LYS A 91 1.53 10.84 -12.60
C LYS A 91 1.16 9.65 -13.48
N LEU A 92 1.72 8.48 -13.21
CA LEU A 92 1.40 7.25 -13.93
C LEU A 92 -0.08 6.87 -13.78
N LEU A 93 -0.66 7.02 -12.59
CA LEU A 93 -2.08 6.82 -12.35
C LEU A 93 -2.93 7.81 -13.16
N LYS A 94 -2.57 9.09 -13.20
CA LYS A 94 -3.27 10.09 -14.03
C LYS A 94 -3.23 9.75 -15.51
N GLU A 95 -2.09 9.30 -16.02
CA GLU A 95 -1.90 8.83 -17.40
C GLU A 95 -2.70 7.54 -17.67
N SER A 96 -2.91 6.70 -16.65
CA SER A 96 -3.64 5.43 -16.72
C SER A 96 -5.18 5.55 -16.63
N GLY A 97 -5.72 6.77 -16.55
CA GLY A 97 -7.18 6.99 -16.58
C GLY A 97 -7.76 7.67 -15.34
N TYR A 98 -6.93 8.16 -14.42
CA TYR A 98 -7.37 8.86 -13.19
C TYR A 98 -6.92 10.35 -13.19
N PRO A 99 -7.33 11.16 -14.18
CA PRO A 99 -6.80 12.53 -14.35
C PRO A 99 -7.13 13.45 -13.16
N ASN A 100 -8.20 13.15 -12.41
CA ASN A 100 -8.68 13.94 -11.30
C ASN A 100 -8.09 13.56 -9.94
N LEU A 101 -7.12 12.63 -9.90
CA LEU A 101 -6.45 12.23 -8.66
C LEU A 101 -5.81 13.44 -7.97
N GLN A 102 -6.25 13.75 -6.75
CA GLN A 102 -5.87 14.96 -6.03
C GLN A 102 -4.71 14.74 -5.06
N ASN A 103 -4.69 13.61 -4.35
CA ASN A 103 -3.70 13.28 -3.30
C ASN A 103 -3.62 14.38 -2.23
N GLN A 104 -4.75 14.77 -1.68
CA GLN A 104 -4.85 15.81 -0.64
C GLN A 104 -4.96 15.23 0.75
N THR A 105 -5.53 14.03 0.85
CA THR A 105 -5.75 13.34 2.12
C THR A 105 -5.21 11.91 2.08
N SER A 106 -5.15 11.29 3.22
CA SER A 106 -4.89 9.88 3.41
C SER A 106 -5.79 9.33 4.50
N PHE A 107 -6.00 8.04 4.52
CA PHE A 107 -6.80 7.37 5.51
C PHE A 107 -5.99 7.14 6.78
N LEU A 108 -6.38 7.81 7.88
CA LEU A 108 -5.78 7.64 9.20
C LEU A 108 -6.51 6.53 9.97
N LEU A 109 -5.76 5.56 10.40
CA LEU A 109 -6.16 4.58 11.39
C LEU A 109 -5.49 4.90 12.73
N GLN A 110 -6.30 5.22 13.73
CA GLN A 110 -5.84 5.41 15.10
C GLN A 110 -6.42 4.33 16.00
N SER A 111 -5.57 3.65 16.75
CA SER A 111 -6.01 2.62 17.71
C SER A 111 -4.97 2.41 18.80
N TYR A 112 -5.26 1.47 19.68
CA TYR A 112 -4.44 1.17 20.85
C TYR A 112 -4.11 -0.32 20.90
N VAL A 113 -2.84 -0.68 21.11
CA VAL A 113 -2.39 -2.04 21.37
C VAL A 113 -2.46 -2.29 22.88
N GLU A 114 -3.32 -3.17 23.28
CA GLU A 114 -3.51 -3.57 24.68
C GLU A 114 -2.79 -4.88 24.96
N ASN A 115 -2.93 -5.85 24.08
CA ASN A 115 -2.36 -7.17 24.20
C ASN A 115 -1.54 -7.54 22.97
N PRO A 116 -0.22 -7.24 22.95
CA PRO A 116 0.67 -7.68 21.87
C PRO A 116 0.52 -9.19 21.62
N ARG A 117 0.56 -9.63 20.37
CA ARG A 117 0.26 -10.97 19.81
C ARG A 117 -1.24 -11.30 19.65
N LEU A 118 -2.10 -10.76 20.49
CA LEU A 118 -3.53 -11.10 20.47
C LEU A 118 -4.32 -10.08 19.67
N ASP A 119 -3.95 -8.80 19.79
CA ASP A 119 -4.68 -7.74 19.14
C ASP A 119 -4.58 -7.84 17.62
N HIS A 120 -5.73 -7.80 16.99
CA HIS A 120 -5.85 -7.72 15.55
C HIS A 120 -7.06 -6.88 15.15
N TRP A 121 -6.94 -6.24 14.02
CA TRP A 121 -7.93 -5.31 13.48
C TRP A 121 -8.22 -5.66 12.05
N GLU A 122 -9.41 -5.33 11.61
CA GLU A 122 -9.82 -5.45 10.23
C GLU A 122 -10.49 -4.15 9.78
N ILE A 123 -10.04 -3.62 8.64
CA ILE A 123 -10.55 -2.42 8.01
C ILE A 123 -11.21 -2.85 6.71
N ARG A 124 -12.49 -2.53 6.54
CA ARG A 124 -13.28 -2.89 5.36
C ARG A 124 -13.95 -1.67 4.77
N PRO A 125 -14.01 -1.54 3.44
CA PRO A 125 -14.94 -0.62 2.83
C PRO A 125 -16.36 -1.07 3.16
N LYS A 126 -17.28 -0.13 3.35
CA LYS A 126 -18.70 -0.46 3.62
C LYS A 126 -19.31 -1.28 2.49
N ASP A 127 -18.99 -0.91 1.25
CA ASP A 127 -19.40 -1.61 0.05
C ASP A 127 -18.19 -2.27 -0.61
N PRO A 128 -18.29 -3.53 -1.08
CA PRO A 128 -17.18 -4.21 -1.75
C PRO A 128 -16.71 -3.44 -2.98
N ILE A 129 -15.39 -3.28 -3.13
CA ILE A 129 -14.79 -2.63 -4.29
C ILE A 129 -14.49 -3.70 -5.34
N LEU A 130 -15.28 -3.72 -6.39
CA LEU A 130 -15.10 -4.67 -7.48
C LEU A 130 -13.87 -4.31 -8.30
N LEU A 131 -13.03 -5.30 -8.57
CA LEU A 131 -11.92 -5.15 -9.52
C LEU A 131 -12.43 -5.31 -10.95
N PRO A 132 -11.80 -4.65 -11.93
CA PRO A 132 -12.14 -4.83 -13.34
C PRO A 132 -11.84 -6.26 -13.79
N LEU A 133 -12.38 -6.64 -14.95
CA LEU A 133 -12.11 -7.93 -15.56
C LEU A 133 -10.62 -8.08 -15.85
N GLY A 134 -10.04 -9.18 -15.37
CA GLY A 134 -8.63 -9.50 -15.46
C GLY A 134 -8.15 -10.23 -14.22
N ILE A 135 -6.92 -10.67 -14.25
CA ILE A 135 -6.27 -11.34 -13.13
C ILE A 135 -5.39 -10.31 -12.42
N PRO A 136 -5.68 -9.94 -11.15
CA PRO A 136 -4.76 -9.12 -10.39
C PRO A 136 -3.48 -9.91 -10.12
N ILE A 137 -2.33 -9.36 -10.51
CA ILE A 137 -1.02 -10.02 -10.38
C ILE A 137 -0.12 -9.33 -9.37
N GLN A 138 -0.34 -8.06 -9.10
CA GLN A 138 0.42 -7.26 -8.16
C GLN A 138 -0.48 -6.23 -7.52
N GLY A 139 -0.28 -6.01 -6.23
CA GLY A 139 -0.89 -4.90 -5.49
C GLY A 139 0.18 -3.91 -5.03
N ILE A 140 -0.23 -2.66 -4.90
CA ILE A 140 0.60 -1.53 -4.51
C ILE A 140 -0.20 -0.71 -3.52
N LEU A 141 0.44 -0.36 -2.39
CA LEU A 141 -0.18 0.44 -1.34
C LEU A 141 0.87 1.36 -0.71
N TRP A 142 0.53 2.63 -0.54
CA TRP A 142 1.34 3.54 0.24
C TRP A 142 0.89 3.51 1.70
N VAL A 143 1.85 3.32 2.60
CA VAL A 143 1.61 3.26 4.06
C VAL A 143 2.61 4.15 4.78
N TYR A 144 2.10 4.96 5.70
CA TYR A 144 2.95 5.64 6.68
C TYR A 144 2.86 4.90 8.02
N SER A 145 4.01 4.65 8.60
CA SER A 145 4.14 4.05 9.92
C SER A 145 5.13 4.84 10.78
N GLU A 146 5.03 4.68 12.08
CA GLU A 146 5.94 5.25 13.08
C GLU A 146 6.84 4.19 13.71
N GLY A 147 7.06 3.08 12.98
CA GLY A 147 7.90 1.97 13.45
C GLY A 147 7.14 0.93 14.25
N HIS A 148 5.87 0.73 13.94
CA HIS A 148 5.02 -0.23 14.64
C HIS A 148 5.30 -1.67 14.22
N HIS A 149 5.44 -2.57 15.20
CA HIS A 149 5.58 -4.01 14.96
C HIS A 149 4.21 -4.66 14.73
N ILE A 150 3.52 -4.20 13.70
CA ILE A 150 2.21 -4.66 13.27
C ILE A 150 2.36 -5.27 11.89
N ASN A 151 1.88 -6.48 11.69
CA ASN A 151 1.84 -7.12 10.38
C ASN A 151 0.58 -6.69 9.63
N LEU A 152 0.72 -6.33 8.36
CA LEU A 152 -0.36 -5.94 7.46
C LEU A 152 -0.61 -7.02 6.43
N SER A 153 -1.87 -7.39 6.25
CA SER A 153 -2.31 -8.27 5.17
C SER A 153 -3.49 -7.63 4.44
N MET A 154 -3.63 -7.93 3.15
CA MET A 154 -4.72 -7.47 2.30
C MET A 154 -5.56 -8.66 1.84
N GLY A 155 -6.88 -8.52 1.91
CA GLY A 155 -7.86 -9.53 1.53
C GLY A 155 -8.51 -9.26 0.18
N LEU A 156 -8.62 -10.30 -0.62
CA LEU A 156 -9.47 -10.35 -1.81
C LEU A 156 -10.61 -11.34 -1.58
N SER A 157 -11.81 -10.96 -1.98
CA SER A 157 -13.00 -11.80 -1.90
C SER A 157 -13.52 -12.15 -3.28
N GLN A 158 -14.03 -13.36 -3.41
CA GLN A 158 -14.68 -13.81 -4.62
C GLN A 158 -15.88 -14.68 -4.24
N LYS A 159 -17.05 -14.40 -4.83
CA LYS A 159 -18.26 -15.17 -4.59
C LYS A 159 -18.00 -16.66 -4.84
N LYS A 160 -18.46 -17.51 -3.95
CA LYS A 160 -18.26 -18.98 -3.95
C LYS A 160 -16.84 -19.45 -3.64
N SER A 161 -15.93 -18.55 -3.22
CA SER A 161 -14.59 -18.91 -2.76
C SER A 161 -14.35 -18.35 -1.36
N LYS A 162 -13.35 -18.86 -0.67
CA LYS A 162 -12.88 -18.27 0.59
C LYS A 162 -12.11 -17.00 0.28
N ASP A 163 -12.17 -16.02 1.18
CA ASP A 163 -11.34 -14.84 1.10
C ASP A 163 -9.86 -15.24 1.12
N LEU A 164 -9.10 -14.61 0.27
CA LEU A 164 -7.66 -14.82 0.13
C LEU A 164 -6.93 -13.65 0.77
N TYR A 165 -5.97 -13.93 1.63
CA TYR A 165 -5.16 -12.91 2.28
C TYR A 165 -3.72 -12.98 1.81
N PHE A 166 -3.17 -11.82 1.46
CA PHE A 166 -1.81 -11.61 1.01
C PHE A 166 -1.06 -10.80 2.05
N ASP A 167 0.10 -11.29 2.45
CA ASP A 167 0.95 -10.63 3.44
C ASP A 167 1.72 -9.49 2.79
N LEU A 168 1.60 -8.29 3.35
CA LEU A 168 2.33 -7.09 2.95
C LEU A 168 3.56 -6.85 3.83
N GLY A 169 3.72 -7.64 4.89
CA GLY A 169 4.84 -7.55 5.82
C GLY A 169 4.57 -6.70 7.05
N THR A 170 5.64 -6.44 7.79
CA THR A 170 5.60 -5.72 9.06
C THR A 170 5.85 -4.23 8.86
N LEU A 171 5.04 -3.41 9.53
CA LEU A 171 5.08 -1.95 9.46
C LEU A 171 6.11 -1.35 10.44
N ASN A 172 7.29 -1.97 10.57
CA ASN A 172 8.36 -1.56 11.50
C ASN A 172 9.31 -0.50 10.94
N PHE A 173 8.85 0.27 9.98
CA PHE A 173 9.57 1.39 9.38
C PHE A 173 8.99 2.72 9.86
N VAL A 174 9.75 3.80 9.69
CA VAL A 174 9.29 5.16 10.02
C VAL A 174 9.17 5.96 8.73
N GLY A 175 8.03 6.62 8.57
CA GLY A 175 7.73 7.41 7.39
C GLY A 175 6.83 6.71 6.40
N TRP A 176 6.66 7.30 5.22
CA TRP A 176 5.95 6.70 4.10
C TRP A 176 6.79 5.62 3.43
N ARG A 177 6.12 4.52 3.05
CA ARG A 177 6.71 3.46 2.26
C ARG A 177 5.71 2.91 1.26
N ARG A 178 6.20 2.64 0.06
CA ARG A 178 5.50 1.94 -0.99
C ARG A 178 5.60 0.44 -0.76
N LEU A 179 4.49 -0.21 -0.48
CA LEU A 179 4.43 -1.66 -0.29
C LEU A 179 3.98 -2.31 -1.60
N GLU A 180 4.81 -3.18 -2.14
CA GLU A 180 4.48 -4.01 -3.29
C GLU A 180 4.32 -5.46 -2.86
N PHE A 181 3.30 -6.11 -3.37
CA PHE A 181 3.05 -7.51 -3.08
C PHE A 181 2.52 -8.24 -4.30
N LYS A 182 3.00 -9.47 -4.50
CA LYS A 182 2.55 -10.34 -5.59
C LYS A 182 1.25 -11.02 -5.22
N ILE A 183 0.34 -11.11 -6.18
CA ILE A 183 -0.94 -11.77 -6.04
C ILE A 183 -0.90 -13.08 -6.83
N ASN A 184 -0.83 -14.18 -6.11
CA ASN A 184 -0.85 -15.52 -6.69
C ASN A 184 -2.21 -16.15 -6.40
N LEU A 185 -3.13 -16.03 -7.35
CA LEU A 185 -4.46 -16.61 -7.20
C LEU A 185 -4.42 -18.14 -7.41
N PRO A 186 -5.15 -18.91 -6.59
CA PRO A 186 -5.39 -20.31 -6.84
C PRO A 186 -6.08 -20.53 -8.21
N ARG A 187 -5.84 -21.68 -8.83
CA ARG A 187 -6.42 -22.01 -10.15
C ARG A 187 -7.95 -21.94 -10.19
N GLU A 188 -8.61 -22.31 -9.10
CA GLU A 188 -10.07 -22.21 -8.99
C GLU A 188 -10.57 -20.77 -9.11
N ASN A 189 -9.93 -19.84 -8.41
CA ASN A 189 -10.25 -18.42 -8.48
C ASN A 189 -10.01 -17.88 -9.88
N THR A 190 -8.89 -18.23 -10.50
CA THR A 190 -8.58 -17.83 -11.87
C THR A 190 -9.63 -18.34 -12.87
N ARG A 191 -10.06 -19.58 -12.76
CA ARG A 191 -11.13 -20.14 -13.61
C ARG A 191 -12.47 -19.40 -13.44
N LEU A 192 -12.84 -19.02 -12.21
CA LEU A 192 -14.06 -18.27 -11.93
C LEU A 192 -14.02 -16.86 -12.54
N ILE A 193 -12.85 -16.22 -12.56
CA ILE A 193 -12.66 -14.94 -13.25
C ILE A 193 -12.79 -15.15 -14.77
N GLN A 194 -12.09 -16.13 -15.31
CA GLN A 194 -12.09 -16.42 -16.76
C GLN A 194 -13.47 -16.76 -17.28
N SER A 195 -14.31 -17.40 -16.49
CA SER A 195 -15.72 -17.65 -16.83
C SER A 195 -16.62 -16.42 -16.77
N MET A 196 -16.08 -15.25 -16.39
CA MET A 196 -16.80 -13.98 -16.16
C MET A 196 -17.95 -14.10 -15.14
N SER A 197 -18.03 -15.22 -14.42
CA SER A 197 -19.15 -15.49 -13.54
C SER A 197 -19.03 -14.81 -12.19
N PHE A 198 -17.80 -14.61 -11.71
CA PHE A 198 -17.54 -14.09 -10.38
C PHE A 198 -16.33 -13.17 -10.36
N PRO A 199 -16.53 -11.86 -10.46
CA PRO A 199 -15.45 -10.88 -10.32
C PRO A 199 -14.84 -10.97 -8.92
N ILE A 200 -13.57 -10.57 -8.81
CA ILE A 200 -12.90 -10.37 -7.53
C ILE A 200 -13.23 -8.97 -7.00
N SER A 201 -13.33 -8.87 -5.70
CA SER A 201 -13.42 -7.59 -4.99
C SER A 201 -12.30 -7.46 -3.96
N PHE A 202 -11.90 -6.23 -3.69
CA PHE A 202 -11.13 -5.93 -2.49
C PHE A 202 -12.04 -6.16 -1.26
N ALA A 203 -11.53 -6.92 -0.29
CA ALA A 203 -12.31 -7.29 0.90
C ALA A 203 -11.95 -6.42 2.10
N SER A 204 -10.67 -6.40 2.50
CA SER A 204 -10.24 -5.73 3.72
C SER A 204 -8.72 -5.62 3.82
N PHE A 205 -8.28 -4.77 4.74
CA PHE A 205 -6.96 -4.89 5.35
C PHE A 205 -7.08 -5.56 6.71
N ARG A 206 -6.15 -6.44 7.03
CA ARG A 206 -5.97 -7.01 8.37
C ARG A 206 -4.65 -6.60 8.96
N LEU A 207 -4.72 -6.16 10.21
CA LEU A 207 -3.55 -5.81 11.00
C LEU A 207 -3.46 -6.77 12.19
N LYS A 208 -2.26 -7.26 12.45
CA LYS A 208 -1.98 -8.15 13.58
C LYS A 208 -0.79 -7.62 14.35
N SER A 209 -0.99 -7.36 15.62
CA SER A 209 0.08 -6.97 16.52
C SER A 209 1.06 -8.14 16.72
N LEU A 210 2.35 -7.85 16.65
CA LEU A 210 3.41 -8.82 16.91
C LEU A 210 3.83 -8.77 18.40
N ALA A 211 4.50 -9.81 18.83
CA ALA A 211 5.00 -9.93 20.21
C ALA A 211 5.96 -8.81 20.64
N SER A 212 6.68 -8.26 19.66
CA SER A 212 7.63 -7.16 19.83
C SER A 212 6.99 -5.79 19.82
N GLN A 213 5.68 -5.69 19.58
CA GLN A 213 4.96 -4.42 19.63
C GLN A 213 4.79 -3.97 21.08
N ASN A 214 5.04 -2.69 21.33
CA ASN A 214 4.76 -2.09 22.62
C ASN A 214 3.27 -1.82 22.78
N LYS A 215 2.78 -1.88 24.05
CA LYS A 215 1.45 -1.39 24.39
C LYS A 215 1.42 0.12 24.19
N GLY A 216 0.31 0.63 23.67
CA GLY A 216 0.16 2.06 23.46
C GLY A 216 -0.65 2.37 22.21
N GLU A 217 -0.85 3.64 21.97
CA GLU A 217 -1.48 4.14 20.77
C GLU A 217 -0.59 3.91 19.54
N PHE A 218 -1.23 3.72 18.41
CA PHE A 218 -0.56 3.68 17.12
C PHE A 218 -1.37 4.41 16.07
N HIS A 219 -0.64 4.98 15.13
CA HIS A 219 -1.19 5.69 13.98
C HIS A 219 -0.61 5.11 12.70
N LEU A 220 -1.49 4.77 11.77
CA LEU A 220 -1.11 4.34 10.42
C LEU A 220 -1.88 5.20 9.42
N TYR A 221 -1.23 5.54 8.33
CA TYR A 221 -1.89 6.22 7.22
C TYR A 221 -1.76 5.37 5.97
N PHE A 222 -2.84 5.31 5.22
CA PHE A 222 -2.91 4.57 3.96
C PHE A 222 -3.24 5.53 2.82
N ASP A 223 -2.64 5.28 1.67
CA ASP A 223 -2.83 6.10 0.48
C ASP A 223 -2.67 5.24 -0.79
N ASN A 224 -3.35 5.62 -1.85
CA ASN A 224 -3.23 5.04 -3.19
C ASN A 224 -3.11 3.51 -3.23
N LEU A 225 -4.22 2.80 -2.95
CA LEU A 225 -4.29 1.36 -3.20
C LEU A 225 -4.54 1.10 -4.68
N SER A 226 -3.61 0.46 -5.35
CA SER A 226 -3.74 0.12 -6.77
C SER A 226 -3.36 -1.34 -7.07
N PHE A 227 -3.86 -1.86 -8.19
CA PHE A 227 -3.54 -3.20 -8.68
C PHE A 227 -3.07 -3.16 -10.13
N VAL A 228 -2.12 -4.03 -10.43
CA VAL A 228 -1.80 -4.39 -11.81
C VAL A 228 -2.66 -5.58 -12.19
N ILE A 229 -3.50 -5.39 -13.20
CA ILE A 229 -4.44 -6.38 -13.69
C ILE A 229 -3.97 -6.90 -15.06
N ASP A 230 -3.80 -8.21 -15.18
CA ASP A 230 -3.51 -8.88 -16.45
C ASP A 230 -4.80 -9.22 -17.17
N LYS A 231 -5.02 -8.62 -18.36
CA LYS A 231 -6.20 -8.82 -19.20
C LYS A 231 -6.03 -9.89 -20.27
N ARG A 232 -4.85 -10.48 -20.43
CA ARG A 232 -4.57 -11.46 -21.52
C ARG A 232 -5.50 -12.65 -21.53
N THR A 233 -5.99 -13.07 -20.38
CA THR A 233 -6.91 -14.21 -20.25
C THR A 233 -8.31 -13.95 -20.77
N PHE A 234 -8.64 -12.69 -21.08
CA PHE A 234 -9.94 -12.24 -21.60
C PHE A 234 -9.91 -11.89 -23.07
N SER A 235 -8.73 -11.82 -23.69
CA SER A 235 -8.64 -11.82 -25.14
C SER A 235 -9.04 -13.20 -25.64
N TYR A 236 -10.17 -13.26 -26.35
CA TYR A 236 -10.67 -14.49 -26.97
C TYR A 236 -9.57 -15.04 -27.90
N PRO A 237 -9.19 -16.33 -27.79
CA PRO A 237 -8.30 -16.93 -28.78
C PRO A 237 -8.96 -16.83 -30.15
N GLY A 238 -8.54 -15.87 -30.97
CA GLY A 238 -9.19 -15.56 -32.25
C GLY A 238 -9.63 -14.10 -32.43
N ALA A 239 -9.57 -13.27 -31.37
CA ALA A 239 -9.82 -11.82 -31.51
C ALA A 239 -8.79 -11.10 -32.40
N GLU A 240 -7.64 -11.74 -32.64
CA GLU A 240 -6.59 -11.28 -33.54
C GLU A 240 -6.84 -11.67 -34.99
N VAL A 241 -7.76 -12.58 -35.23
CA VAL A 241 -8.14 -12.97 -36.62
C VAL A 241 -9.15 -11.94 -37.07
N ASN A 242 -8.70 -10.96 -37.84
CA ASN A 242 -9.58 -10.16 -38.67
C ASN A 242 -10.35 -11.13 -39.59
N ASP A 243 -11.60 -11.36 -39.22
CA ASP A 243 -12.47 -12.25 -39.97
C ASP A 243 -12.76 -11.65 -41.36
N THR A 244 -11.88 -11.96 -42.29
CA THR A 244 -12.02 -11.53 -43.71
C THR A 244 -13.00 -12.41 -44.51
N TRP A 245 -13.77 -13.28 -43.83
CA TRP A 245 -14.71 -14.21 -44.47
C TRP A 245 -15.94 -13.51 -45.07
N GLY A 246 -16.13 -12.22 -44.82
CA GLY A 246 -17.29 -11.45 -45.31
C GLY A 246 -17.12 -10.67 -46.59
N ASN A 247 -15.93 -10.54 -47.20
CA ASN A 247 -15.67 -9.72 -48.36
C ASN A 247 -15.28 -10.56 -49.62
N LYS A 248 -16.17 -11.45 -50.02
CA LYS A 248 -16.21 -11.96 -51.39
C LYS A 248 -17.61 -11.70 -51.97
N ARG A 249 -17.81 -10.49 -52.49
CA ARG A 249 -18.72 -10.22 -53.60
C ARG A 249 -18.15 -9.11 -54.45
#